data_ed6c4dbe604174328d48f915f7cc1b90
#
_entry.id   ed6c4dbe604174328d48f915f7cc1b90
#
_cell.length_a   1.000
_cell.length_b   1.000
_cell.length_c   1.000
_cell.angle_alpha   90.00
_cell.angle_beta   90.00
_cell.angle_gamma   90.00
#
_symmetry.space_group_name_H-M   'P 1'
#
loop_
_entity.id
_entity.type
_entity.pdbx_description
1 polymer ?
#
loop_
_entity_poly.entity_id
_entity_poly.type
_entity_poly.pdbx_seq_one_letter_code
_entity_poly.pdbx_strand_id
1 'polypeptide(L)'
;MPALNEPSPATLRIYGNLSLLEVAPVLLAAQEIYPGKTMIRHGSVMALWGEASDLASLHSAGQAHLATNSETQALRASVPHPDLRFIFTVAECPYRIVARRSAGIGQLADLRGKRVGTQLASSAEFFLDAMLRTVGLTAEDAVRVPFMAHTEAPINRIPDALRNGNIDAVALWEPQVERARIAIGADAIEFFDPAVYTEKFNLCTRQANLDDPALRKRIVAFVRSLITAARRLRVEPELGWRLVAKTAELDNATVRAAWPYFNYPGTLAADLLDVFERQEPWIARTQGRAPRTRAALARLIDDTILREARAG
;
A
#
# COMPACT_ATOMS: atom_id res chain seq x y z
N MET A 1 18.53 -28.89 5.52
CA MET A 1 17.28 -28.10 5.53
C MET A 1 16.26 -28.92 4.77
N PRO A 2 15.04 -29.19 5.29
CA PRO A 2 14.03 -29.86 4.50
C PRO A 2 13.67 -28.96 3.31
N ALA A 3 13.64 -29.56 2.11
CA ALA A 3 13.18 -28.90 0.91
C ALA A 3 11.77 -28.36 1.18
N LEU A 4 11.58 -27.05 1.04
CA LEU A 4 10.24 -26.45 1.04
C LEU A 4 9.49 -27.10 -0.10
N ASN A 5 8.46 -27.89 0.20
CA ASN A 5 7.59 -28.49 -0.81
C ASN A 5 7.11 -27.39 -1.74
N GLU A 6 7.48 -27.45 -3.00
CA GLU A 6 6.95 -26.52 -4.00
C GLU A 6 5.42 -26.61 -4.01
N PRO A 7 4.73 -25.47 -4.00
CA PRO A 7 3.27 -25.49 -4.02
C PRO A 7 2.78 -26.14 -5.32
N SER A 8 1.72 -26.96 -5.22
CA SER A 8 1.07 -27.56 -6.37
C SER A 8 0.84 -26.53 -7.50
N PRO A 9 0.98 -26.88 -8.78
CA PRO A 9 0.68 -26.00 -9.91
C PRO A 9 -0.71 -25.33 -9.85
N ALA A 10 -1.65 -25.97 -9.16
CA ALA A 10 -3.00 -25.43 -8.94
C ALA A 10 -3.06 -24.34 -7.83
N THR A 11 -2.00 -24.13 -7.05
CA THR A 11 -1.99 -23.13 -5.95
C THR A 11 -1.81 -21.72 -6.49
N LEU A 12 -2.71 -20.80 -6.14
CA LEU A 12 -2.59 -19.39 -6.47
C LEU A 12 -1.60 -18.73 -5.50
N ARG A 13 -0.48 -18.23 -6.02
CA ARG A 13 0.57 -17.57 -5.22
C ARG A 13 0.32 -16.07 -5.17
N ILE A 14 0.14 -15.54 -3.96
CA ILE A 14 -0.23 -14.15 -3.71
C ILE A 14 0.81 -13.53 -2.77
N TYR A 15 1.34 -12.39 -3.13
CA TYR A 15 2.31 -11.67 -2.32
C TYR A 15 1.79 -10.28 -1.96
N GLY A 16 2.07 -9.83 -0.74
CA GLY A 16 1.68 -8.51 -0.26
C GLY A 16 2.39 -8.15 1.03
N ASN A 17 2.39 -6.88 1.40
CA ASN A 17 2.91 -6.48 2.70
C ASN A 17 1.89 -6.86 3.79
N LEU A 18 2.12 -7.99 4.43
CA LEU A 18 1.22 -8.57 5.43
C LEU A 18 1.18 -7.80 6.76
N SER A 19 2.01 -6.75 6.90
CA SER A 19 2.00 -5.87 8.07
C SER A 19 1.03 -4.69 7.93
N LEU A 20 0.24 -4.65 6.85
CA LEU A 20 -0.67 -3.55 6.51
C LEU A 20 -2.13 -3.96 6.68
N LEU A 21 -3.00 -2.97 6.98
CA LEU A 21 -4.44 -3.18 7.09
C LEU A 21 -5.11 -3.36 5.71
N GLU A 22 -4.51 -2.82 4.66
CA GLU A 22 -4.95 -2.89 3.26
C GLU A 22 -5.14 -4.33 2.78
N VAL A 23 -4.38 -5.29 3.33
CA VAL A 23 -4.46 -6.69 2.91
C VAL A 23 -5.66 -7.46 3.49
N ALA A 24 -6.46 -6.85 4.36
CA ALA A 24 -7.59 -7.52 5.00
C ALA A 24 -8.52 -8.25 4.00
N PRO A 25 -8.94 -7.65 2.86
CA PRO A 25 -9.76 -8.37 1.87
C PRO A 25 -9.04 -9.56 1.25
N VAL A 26 -7.73 -9.46 1.05
CA VAL A 26 -6.92 -10.54 0.46
C VAL A 26 -6.83 -11.72 1.44
N LEU A 27 -6.59 -11.44 2.72
CA LEU A 27 -6.54 -12.47 3.77
C LEU A 27 -7.89 -13.18 3.90
N LEU A 28 -8.99 -12.41 3.98
CA LEU A 28 -10.33 -12.98 4.10
C LEU A 28 -10.72 -13.79 2.87
N ALA A 29 -10.46 -13.26 1.67
CA ALA A 29 -10.74 -13.97 0.44
C ALA A 29 -9.98 -15.30 0.36
N ALA A 30 -8.70 -15.29 0.66
CA ALA A 30 -7.84 -16.46 0.50
C ALA A 30 -8.07 -17.54 1.56
N GLN A 31 -8.46 -17.16 2.78
CA GLN A 31 -8.60 -18.11 3.89
C GLN A 31 -10.02 -18.67 4.02
N GLU A 32 -11.06 -17.91 3.63
CA GLU A 32 -12.45 -18.28 3.92
C GLU A 32 -13.37 -18.36 2.69
N ILE A 33 -13.04 -17.68 1.56
CA ILE A 33 -14.02 -17.50 0.48
C ILE A 33 -13.59 -18.18 -0.82
N TYR A 34 -12.32 -18.07 -1.18
CA TYR A 34 -11.82 -18.64 -2.43
C TYR A 34 -11.85 -20.17 -2.40
N PRO A 35 -12.50 -20.84 -3.37
CA PRO A 35 -12.66 -22.29 -3.35
C PRO A 35 -11.38 -23.07 -3.69
N GLY A 36 -10.37 -22.38 -4.24
CA GLY A 36 -9.11 -22.99 -4.64
C GLY A 36 -8.04 -22.92 -3.53
N LYS A 37 -6.87 -23.47 -3.84
CA LYS A 37 -5.71 -23.36 -2.94
C LYS A 37 -4.98 -22.06 -3.13
N THR A 38 -4.63 -21.39 -2.05
CA THR A 38 -3.81 -20.19 -2.04
C THR A 38 -2.54 -20.38 -1.22
N MET A 39 -1.52 -19.64 -1.58
CA MET A 39 -0.33 -19.42 -0.77
C MET A 39 -0.13 -17.91 -0.68
N ILE A 40 -0.24 -17.36 0.52
CA ILE A 40 0.04 -15.95 0.77
C ILE A 40 1.40 -15.82 1.43
N ARG A 41 2.20 -14.90 0.92
CA ARG A 41 3.52 -14.57 1.47
C ARG A 41 3.72 -13.07 1.59
N HIS A 42 4.55 -12.68 2.53
CA HIS A 42 5.00 -11.32 2.65
C HIS A 42 5.84 -10.95 1.41
N GLY A 43 5.55 -9.80 0.78
CA GLY A 43 6.19 -9.39 -0.46
C GLY A 43 5.61 -8.10 -1.04
N SER A 44 6.03 -7.81 -2.26
CA SER A 44 5.60 -6.66 -3.03
C SER A 44 5.31 -7.06 -4.47
N VAL A 45 4.94 -6.08 -5.29
CA VAL A 45 4.71 -6.26 -6.74
C VAL A 45 5.93 -6.85 -7.46
N MET A 46 7.16 -6.64 -6.97
CA MET A 46 8.40 -7.20 -7.56
C MET A 46 8.41 -8.72 -7.55
N ALA A 47 7.70 -9.35 -6.61
CA ALA A 47 7.55 -10.81 -6.57
C ALA A 47 6.87 -11.40 -7.82
N LEU A 48 6.17 -10.60 -8.63
CA LEU A 48 5.61 -11.04 -9.92
C LEU A 48 6.69 -11.50 -10.90
N TRP A 49 7.90 -11.00 -10.75
CA TRP A 49 9.07 -11.42 -11.56
C TRP A 49 10.08 -12.25 -10.77
N GLY A 50 9.76 -12.59 -9.51
CA GLY A 50 10.68 -13.32 -8.63
C GLY A 50 11.79 -12.45 -8.07
N GLU A 51 11.62 -11.13 -8.10
CA GLU A 51 12.59 -10.16 -7.64
C GLU A 51 12.31 -9.74 -6.20
N ALA A 52 13.37 -9.39 -5.46
CA ALA A 52 13.24 -8.75 -4.16
C ALA A 52 12.84 -7.29 -4.31
N SER A 53 12.12 -6.76 -3.33
CA SER A 53 11.85 -5.31 -3.25
C SER A 53 12.86 -4.64 -2.33
N ASP A 54 13.43 -3.53 -2.77
CA ASP A 54 14.31 -2.69 -1.94
C ASP A 54 13.62 -2.17 -0.68
N LEU A 55 12.28 -2.03 -0.75
CA LEU A 55 11.47 -1.48 0.35
C LEU A 55 11.00 -2.55 1.35
N ALA A 56 11.11 -3.80 1.01
CA ALA A 56 10.83 -4.91 1.89
C ALA A 56 11.82 -6.00 1.55
N SER A 57 12.78 -6.25 2.41
CA SER A 57 13.78 -7.32 2.26
C SER A 57 13.11 -8.69 2.29
N LEU A 58 12.44 -9.02 1.23
CA LEU A 58 11.61 -10.19 1.12
C LEU A 58 12.25 -11.14 0.15
N HIS A 59 12.86 -12.16 0.73
CA HIS A 59 13.28 -13.31 -0.03
C HIS A 59 12.03 -13.96 -0.65
N SER A 60 11.70 -13.57 -1.88
CA SER A 60 10.66 -14.27 -2.64
C SER A 60 11.19 -15.64 -3.06
N ALA A 61 10.88 -16.64 -2.28
CA ALA A 61 11.02 -18.01 -2.75
C ALA A 61 9.91 -18.27 -3.79
N GLY A 62 10.23 -18.04 -5.06
CA GLY A 62 9.33 -18.30 -6.18
C GLY A 62 8.57 -17.06 -6.69
N GLN A 63 8.05 -17.18 -7.90
CA GLN A 63 7.34 -16.12 -8.62
C GLN A 63 5.87 -16.05 -8.19
N ALA A 64 5.36 -14.86 -7.91
CA ALA A 64 3.96 -14.62 -7.61
C ALA A 64 3.07 -14.71 -8.87
N HIS A 65 1.83 -15.09 -8.69
CA HIS A 65 0.77 -14.91 -9.70
C HIS A 65 0.06 -13.58 -9.52
N LEU A 66 -0.16 -13.17 -8.28
CA LEU A 66 -0.78 -11.93 -7.86
C LEU A 66 0.08 -11.26 -6.81
N ALA A 67 0.12 -9.93 -6.83
CA ALA A 67 0.79 -9.18 -5.78
C ALA A 67 0.02 -7.88 -5.47
N THR A 68 0.11 -7.42 -4.22
CA THR A 68 -0.49 -6.15 -3.81
C THR A 68 0.56 -5.10 -3.55
N ASN A 69 0.25 -3.86 -3.91
CA ASN A 69 1.06 -2.69 -3.56
C ASN A 69 0.25 -1.39 -3.69
N SER A 70 0.78 -0.30 -3.11
CA SER A 70 0.32 1.05 -3.42
C SER A 70 0.50 1.34 -4.91
N GLU A 71 -0.33 2.22 -5.45
CA GLU A 71 -0.25 2.65 -6.85
C GLU A 71 1.13 3.26 -7.18
N THR A 72 1.70 4.04 -6.27
CA THR A 72 3.01 4.67 -6.45
C THR A 72 4.11 3.63 -6.67
N GLN A 73 4.17 2.59 -5.83
CA GLN A 73 5.20 1.55 -5.95
C GLN A 73 4.98 0.67 -7.18
N ALA A 74 3.73 0.32 -7.48
CA ALA A 74 3.42 -0.45 -8.67
C ALA A 74 3.70 0.34 -9.96
N LEU A 75 3.45 1.66 -9.98
CA LEU A 75 3.86 2.54 -11.09
C LEU A 75 5.39 2.59 -11.27
N ARG A 76 6.13 2.65 -10.17
CA ARG A 76 7.61 2.61 -10.24
C ARG A 76 8.09 1.27 -10.81
N ALA A 77 7.52 0.16 -10.33
CA ALA A 77 7.82 -1.18 -10.83
C ALA A 77 7.44 -1.38 -12.31
N SER A 78 6.39 -0.72 -12.79
CA SER A 78 5.93 -0.83 -14.17
C SER A 78 6.88 -0.18 -15.20
N VAL A 79 7.90 0.56 -14.77
CA VAL A 79 8.89 1.15 -15.67
C VAL A 79 9.82 0.08 -16.26
N PRO A 80 10.52 -0.74 -15.45
CA PRO A 80 11.26 -1.88 -15.98
C PRO A 80 10.33 -3.05 -16.42
N HIS A 81 9.08 -3.08 -15.95
CA HIS A 81 8.13 -4.17 -16.18
C HIS A 81 6.81 -3.67 -16.81
N PRO A 82 6.81 -3.30 -18.10
CA PRO A 82 5.63 -2.72 -18.76
C PRO A 82 4.48 -3.73 -18.97
N ASP A 83 4.70 -5.00 -18.68
CA ASP A 83 3.71 -6.08 -18.68
C ASP A 83 2.90 -6.16 -17.35
N LEU A 84 3.16 -5.29 -16.38
CA LEU A 84 2.37 -5.15 -15.17
C LEU A 84 0.94 -4.73 -15.51
N ARG A 85 -0.03 -5.34 -14.83
CA ARG A 85 -1.47 -4.99 -14.94
C ARG A 85 -2.07 -4.77 -13.56
N PHE A 86 -2.75 -3.62 -13.39
CA PHE A 86 -3.61 -3.31 -12.24
C PHE A 86 -5.00 -3.87 -12.55
N ILE A 87 -5.48 -4.81 -11.75
CA ILE A 87 -6.72 -5.55 -12.03
C ILE A 87 -7.82 -5.35 -10.99
N PHE A 88 -7.48 -4.80 -9.81
CA PHE A 88 -8.46 -4.57 -8.73
C PHE A 88 -7.89 -3.60 -7.69
N THR A 89 -8.72 -2.73 -7.11
CA THR A 89 -8.36 -1.90 -5.96
C THR A 89 -8.82 -2.60 -4.69
N VAL A 90 -7.87 -3.01 -3.88
CA VAL A 90 -8.09 -3.81 -2.66
C VAL A 90 -8.58 -2.91 -1.53
N ALA A 91 -7.93 -1.76 -1.36
CA ALA A 91 -8.22 -0.79 -0.31
C ALA A 91 -7.95 0.63 -0.78
N GLU A 92 -8.60 1.59 -0.13
CA GLU A 92 -8.32 3.02 -0.21
C GLU A 92 -8.10 3.54 1.19
N CYS A 93 -7.06 4.34 1.40
CA CYS A 93 -6.75 4.93 2.69
C CYS A 93 -6.13 6.32 2.51
N PRO A 94 -6.66 7.37 3.16
CA PRO A 94 -5.95 8.65 3.25
C PRO A 94 -4.72 8.47 4.13
N TYR A 95 -3.57 9.02 3.70
CA TYR A 95 -2.41 9.11 4.56
C TYR A 95 -2.55 10.30 5.49
N ARG A 96 -1.82 10.24 6.61
CA ARG A 96 -1.85 11.30 7.63
C ARG A 96 -0.44 11.78 7.98
N ILE A 97 -0.35 13.06 8.38
CA ILE A 97 0.80 13.61 9.06
C ILE A 97 0.42 13.72 10.54
N VAL A 98 1.20 13.12 11.42
CA VAL A 98 1.09 13.31 12.87
C VAL A 98 2.29 14.10 13.33
N ALA A 99 2.07 15.22 14.02
CA ALA A 99 3.10 16.14 14.48
C ALA A 99 2.96 16.44 15.97
N ARG A 100 4.06 16.89 16.57
CA ARG A 100 4.10 17.30 17.97
C ARG A 100 3.74 18.79 18.11
N ARG A 101 2.71 19.11 18.89
CA ARG A 101 2.37 20.51 19.27
C ARG A 101 3.53 21.15 20.01
N SER A 102 4.20 20.39 20.89
CA SER A 102 5.36 20.86 21.65
C SER A 102 6.59 21.20 20.79
N ALA A 103 6.61 20.77 19.51
CA ALA A 103 7.60 21.22 18.53
C ALA A 103 7.23 22.56 17.87
N GLY A 104 6.18 23.26 18.34
CA GLY A 104 5.70 24.51 17.76
C GLY A 104 4.94 24.31 16.45
N ILE A 105 4.25 23.17 16.30
CA ILE A 105 3.45 22.86 15.11
C ILE A 105 1.97 22.95 15.49
N GLY A 106 1.29 23.98 14.97
CA GLY A 106 -0.14 24.22 15.14
C GLY A 106 -0.93 24.13 13.81
N GLN A 107 -0.24 24.26 12.70
CA GLN A 107 -0.80 24.20 11.35
C GLN A 107 0.21 23.58 10.39
N LEU A 108 -0.24 23.16 9.21
CA LEU A 108 0.59 22.45 8.23
C LEU A 108 1.80 23.30 7.76
N ALA A 109 1.65 24.62 7.64
CA ALA A 109 2.73 25.52 7.24
C ALA A 109 3.90 25.55 8.25
N ASP A 110 3.66 25.19 9.52
CA ASP A 110 4.68 25.15 10.56
C ASP A 110 5.67 23.99 10.38
N LEU A 111 5.43 23.10 9.41
CA LEU A 111 6.39 22.07 9.02
C LEU A 111 7.65 22.62 8.35
N ARG A 112 7.69 23.90 8.00
CA ARG A 112 8.90 24.55 7.47
C ARG A 112 10.06 24.40 8.45
N GLY A 113 11.16 23.81 7.99
CA GLY A 113 12.37 23.54 8.79
C GLY A 113 12.22 22.41 9.81
N LYS A 114 11.06 21.75 9.92
CA LYS A 114 10.85 20.64 10.86
C LYS A 114 11.36 19.32 10.29
N ARG A 115 11.76 18.44 11.21
CA ARG A 115 12.20 17.07 10.89
C ARG A 115 10.97 16.18 10.76
N VAL A 116 10.71 15.73 9.53
CA VAL A 116 9.56 14.88 9.21
C VAL A 116 10.03 13.47 8.88
N GLY A 117 9.69 12.51 9.71
CA GLY A 117 9.94 11.09 9.47
C GLY A 117 9.05 10.58 8.34
N THR A 118 9.63 9.96 7.33
CA THR A 118 8.91 9.37 6.19
C THR A 118 9.73 8.27 5.53
N GLN A 119 9.12 7.51 4.62
CA GLN A 119 9.84 6.59 3.76
C GLN A 119 10.08 7.25 2.39
N LEU A 120 11.35 7.43 2.03
CA LEU A 120 11.72 8.02 0.74
C LEU A 120 11.34 7.11 -0.43
N ALA A 121 11.15 7.71 -1.60
CA ALA A 121 10.78 7.04 -2.85
C ALA A 121 9.48 6.21 -2.75
N SER A 122 8.58 6.58 -1.83
CA SER A 122 7.32 5.89 -1.59
C SER A 122 6.11 6.81 -1.75
N SER A 123 4.92 6.24 -1.64
CA SER A 123 3.64 6.96 -1.55
C SER A 123 3.61 7.94 -0.37
N ALA A 124 4.30 7.64 0.74
CA ALA A 124 4.38 8.55 1.88
C ALA A 124 5.15 9.82 1.57
N GLU A 125 6.25 9.73 0.84
CA GLU A 125 6.99 10.91 0.40
C GLU A 125 6.18 11.71 -0.62
N PHE A 126 5.51 11.04 -1.58
CA PHE A 126 4.62 11.72 -2.52
C PHE A 126 3.49 12.47 -1.78
N PHE A 127 2.86 11.81 -0.81
CA PHE A 127 1.83 12.41 0.05
C PHE A 127 2.35 13.65 0.79
N LEU A 128 3.52 13.55 1.44
CA LEU A 128 4.12 14.68 2.15
C LEU A 128 4.34 15.86 1.19
N ASP A 129 4.91 15.62 0.01
CA ASP A 129 5.12 16.65 -1.01
C ASP A 129 3.80 17.28 -1.47
N ALA A 130 2.77 16.48 -1.65
CA ALA A 130 1.46 16.97 -2.05
C ALA A 130 0.83 17.85 -0.97
N MET A 131 0.90 17.44 0.29
CA MET A 131 0.39 18.22 1.44
C MET A 131 1.15 19.54 1.62
N LEU A 132 2.48 19.53 1.56
CA LEU A 132 3.30 20.75 1.69
C LEU A 132 2.94 21.79 0.61
N ARG A 133 2.68 21.36 -0.61
CA ARG A 133 2.26 22.28 -1.70
C ARG A 133 0.94 22.99 -1.43
N THR A 134 0.02 22.40 -0.67
CA THR A 134 -1.26 23.06 -0.35
C THR A 134 -1.10 24.33 0.47
N VAL A 135 0.05 24.46 1.15
CA VAL A 135 0.40 25.64 1.98
C VAL A 135 1.59 26.42 1.43
N GLY A 136 1.92 26.22 0.14
CA GLY A 136 3.00 26.96 -0.55
C GLY A 136 4.41 26.54 -0.10
N LEU A 137 4.55 25.34 0.46
CA LEU A 137 5.85 24.73 0.78
C LEU A 137 6.27 23.75 -0.33
N THR A 138 7.58 23.56 -0.42
CA THR A 138 8.20 22.58 -1.31
C THR A 138 8.78 21.42 -0.51
N ALA A 139 9.28 20.43 -1.23
CA ALA A 139 9.96 19.27 -0.65
C ALA A 139 11.18 19.65 0.20
N GLU A 140 11.87 20.73 -0.17
CA GLU A 140 13.11 21.23 0.46
C GLU A 140 12.82 22.07 1.72
N ASP A 141 11.58 22.50 1.91
CA ASP A 141 11.19 23.30 3.06
C ASP A 141 11.07 22.49 4.36
N ALA A 142 10.99 21.16 4.29
CA ALA A 142 10.99 20.28 5.46
C ALA A 142 12.20 19.33 5.44
N VAL A 143 12.80 19.08 6.60
CA VAL A 143 13.93 18.14 6.73
C VAL A 143 13.39 16.72 6.78
N ARG A 144 13.57 15.97 5.71
CA ARG A 144 13.13 14.57 5.64
C ARG A 144 14.09 13.67 6.39
N VAL A 145 13.56 12.92 7.35
CA VAL A 145 14.28 11.90 8.10
C VAL A 145 13.83 10.53 7.57
N PRO A 146 14.69 9.81 6.84
CA PRO A 146 14.30 8.55 6.22
C PRO A 146 14.13 7.44 7.25
N PHE A 147 13.01 6.72 7.16
CA PHE A 147 12.77 5.47 7.85
C PHE A 147 12.52 4.38 6.82
N MET A 148 13.27 3.28 6.92
CA MET A 148 13.16 2.17 5.98
C MET A 148 13.16 0.84 6.75
N ALA A 149 12.51 -0.17 6.21
CA ALA A 149 12.63 -1.51 6.73
C ALA A 149 14.11 -1.96 6.69
N HIS A 150 14.57 -2.67 7.74
CA HIS A 150 15.90 -3.27 7.83
C HIS A 150 17.10 -2.31 7.73
N THR A 151 16.93 -1.06 8.19
CA THR A 151 18.00 -0.08 8.34
C THR A 151 18.23 0.24 9.81
N GLU A 152 19.21 1.11 10.11
CA GLU A 152 19.42 1.65 11.47
C GLU A 152 18.22 2.45 11.99
N ALA A 153 17.36 2.96 11.08
CA ALA A 153 16.12 3.65 11.38
C ALA A 153 14.91 2.87 10.80
N PRO A 154 14.54 1.71 11.37
CA PRO A 154 13.42 0.93 10.86
C PRO A 154 12.07 1.62 11.16
N ILE A 155 11.09 1.42 10.27
CA ILE A 155 9.75 2.04 10.34
C ILE A 155 9.05 1.84 11.69
N ASN A 156 9.25 0.70 12.33
CA ASN A 156 8.66 0.42 13.64
C ASN A 156 9.23 1.29 14.79
N ARG A 157 10.34 2.00 14.57
CA ARG A 157 10.93 2.96 15.53
C ARG A 157 10.36 4.37 15.42
N ILE A 158 9.52 4.65 14.44
CA ILE A 158 8.91 5.97 14.25
C ILE A 158 8.17 6.47 15.51
N PRO A 159 7.32 5.66 16.19
CA PRO A 159 6.67 6.13 17.43
C PRO A 159 7.65 6.57 18.50
N ASP A 160 8.74 5.86 18.67
CA ASP A 160 9.79 6.23 19.65
C ASP A 160 10.55 7.47 19.22
N ALA A 161 10.89 7.57 17.93
CA ALA A 161 11.60 8.74 17.39
C ALA A 161 10.77 10.03 17.57
N LEU A 162 9.46 9.95 17.34
CA LEU A 162 8.55 11.07 17.54
C LEU A 162 8.41 11.44 19.03
N ARG A 163 8.21 10.44 19.90
CA ARG A 163 8.09 10.64 21.36
C ARG A 163 9.35 11.27 21.95
N ASN A 164 10.52 10.82 21.53
CA ASN A 164 11.80 11.29 22.04
C ASN A 164 12.26 12.62 21.40
N GLY A 165 11.51 13.17 20.47
CA GLY A 165 11.86 14.41 19.78
C GLY A 165 13.00 14.29 18.78
N ASN A 166 13.32 13.08 18.30
CA ASN A 166 14.28 12.89 17.22
C ASN A 166 13.72 13.33 15.88
N ILE A 167 12.38 13.29 15.73
CA ILE A 167 11.60 13.89 14.65
C ILE A 167 10.49 14.74 15.25
N ASP A 168 10.00 15.71 14.51
CA ASP A 168 8.97 16.66 14.93
C ASP A 168 7.58 16.28 14.41
N ALA A 169 7.56 15.56 13.29
CA ALA A 169 6.37 15.01 12.65
C ALA A 169 6.69 13.70 11.94
N VAL A 170 5.64 12.95 11.57
CA VAL A 170 5.71 11.78 10.70
C VAL A 170 4.66 11.88 9.63
N ALA A 171 5.02 11.55 8.38
CA ALA A 171 4.12 11.40 7.24
C ALA A 171 4.25 9.96 6.72
N LEU A 172 3.20 9.14 6.93
CA LEU A 172 3.29 7.71 6.62
C LEU A 172 1.87 7.11 6.52
N TRP A 173 1.80 5.81 6.26
CA TRP A 173 0.59 5.00 6.22
C TRP A 173 0.23 4.35 7.57
N GLU A 174 -0.96 3.79 7.64
CA GLU A 174 -1.42 3.01 8.78
C GLU A 174 -0.76 1.61 8.82
N PRO A 175 -0.54 1.02 9.99
CA PRO A 175 -0.91 1.51 11.33
C PRO A 175 0.17 2.38 11.99
N GLN A 176 1.24 2.73 11.26
CA GLN A 176 2.41 3.39 11.84
C GLN A 176 2.09 4.81 12.33
N VAL A 177 1.23 5.52 11.57
CA VAL A 177 0.80 6.87 11.95
C VAL A 177 -0.07 6.82 13.20
N GLU A 178 -0.98 5.85 13.30
CA GLU A 178 -1.80 5.68 14.51
C GLU A 178 -0.94 5.33 15.74
N ARG A 179 0.05 4.44 15.57
CA ARG A 179 1.01 4.13 16.65
C ARG A 179 1.81 5.36 17.07
N ALA A 180 2.21 6.21 16.12
CA ALA A 180 2.90 7.46 16.41
C ALA A 180 1.98 8.44 17.17
N ARG A 181 0.71 8.56 16.76
CA ARG A 181 -0.29 9.38 17.45
C ARG A 181 -0.51 8.92 18.90
N ILE A 182 -0.68 7.61 19.09
CA ILE A 182 -0.84 7.03 20.43
C ILE A 182 0.40 7.30 21.29
N ALA A 183 1.60 7.19 20.72
CA ALA A 183 2.85 7.35 21.46
C ALA A 183 3.05 8.76 22.06
N ILE A 184 2.49 9.80 21.44
CA ILE A 184 2.61 11.19 21.93
C ILE A 184 1.31 11.73 22.53
N GLY A 185 0.20 11.00 22.43
CA GLY A 185 -1.07 11.30 23.13
C GLY A 185 -1.60 12.70 22.85
N ALA A 186 -1.81 13.49 23.91
CA ALA A 186 -2.37 14.86 23.81
C ALA A 186 -1.45 15.86 23.09
N ASP A 187 -0.17 15.55 22.91
CA ASP A 187 0.77 16.37 22.13
C ASP A 187 0.56 16.24 20.61
N ALA A 188 -0.27 15.29 20.17
CA ALA A 188 -0.53 15.03 18.76
C ALA A 188 -1.39 16.13 18.12
N ILE A 189 -0.98 16.54 16.92
CA ILE A 189 -1.81 17.25 15.96
C ILE A 189 -1.73 16.50 14.63
N GLU A 190 -2.85 16.44 13.90
CA GLU A 190 -2.96 15.66 12.68
C GLU A 190 -3.30 16.55 11.49
N PHE A 191 -2.70 16.23 10.33
CA PHE A 191 -3.02 16.87 9.06
C PHE A 191 -3.23 15.79 8.02
N PHE A 192 -4.36 15.83 7.32
CA PHE A 192 -4.65 15.02 6.16
C PHE A 192 -5.78 15.65 5.36
N ASP A 193 -5.77 15.40 4.07
CA ASP A 193 -6.84 15.79 3.17
C ASP A 193 -7.03 14.67 2.13
N PRO A 194 -8.14 13.93 2.19
CA PRO A 194 -8.43 12.86 1.23
C PRO A 194 -8.52 13.35 -0.23
N ALA A 195 -8.82 14.63 -0.46
CA ALA A 195 -8.82 15.21 -1.81
C ALA A 195 -7.41 15.45 -2.35
N VAL A 196 -6.43 15.68 -1.47
CA VAL A 196 -5.02 15.82 -1.83
C VAL A 196 -4.40 14.45 -2.13
N TYR A 197 -4.62 13.48 -1.21
CA TYR A 197 -4.13 12.13 -1.39
C TYR A 197 -4.97 11.09 -0.66
N THR A 198 -5.40 10.11 -1.41
CA THR A 198 -5.94 8.85 -0.91
C THR A 198 -5.24 7.73 -1.68
N GLU A 199 -4.51 6.88 -0.96
CA GLU A 199 -3.85 5.72 -1.54
C GLU A 199 -4.87 4.82 -2.23
N LYS A 200 -4.50 4.30 -3.39
CA LYS A 200 -5.16 3.17 -4.06
C LYS A 200 -4.25 1.95 -3.91
N PHE A 201 -4.54 1.10 -2.94
CA PHE A 201 -3.81 -0.15 -2.76
C PHE A 201 -4.38 -1.21 -3.70
N ASN A 202 -3.55 -1.67 -4.63
CA ASN A 202 -4.03 -2.45 -5.77
C ASN A 202 -3.54 -3.89 -5.75
N LEU A 203 -4.36 -4.78 -6.33
CA LEU A 203 -3.95 -6.11 -6.77
C LEU A 203 -3.42 -6.01 -8.20
N CYS A 204 -2.21 -6.49 -8.37
CA CYS A 204 -1.50 -6.49 -9.64
C CYS A 204 -1.17 -7.91 -10.09
N THR A 205 -0.99 -8.07 -11.39
CA THR A 205 -0.51 -9.29 -12.04
C THR A 205 0.34 -8.94 -13.26
N ARG A 206 0.86 -9.94 -13.97
CA ARG A 206 1.55 -9.77 -15.25
C ARG A 206 0.62 -10.14 -16.41
N GLN A 207 0.84 -9.50 -17.57
CA GLN A 207 0.12 -9.86 -18.79
C GLN A 207 0.23 -11.36 -19.08
N ALA A 208 1.42 -11.93 -18.97
CA ALA A 208 1.64 -13.37 -19.20
C ALA A 208 0.79 -14.29 -18.33
N ASN A 209 0.45 -13.86 -17.09
CA ASN A 209 -0.46 -14.62 -16.22
C ASN A 209 -1.91 -14.56 -16.70
N LEU A 210 -2.29 -13.48 -17.40
CA LEU A 210 -3.63 -13.30 -17.97
C LEU A 210 -3.76 -14.00 -19.33
N ASP A 211 -2.65 -14.22 -20.03
CA ASP A 211 -2.59 -14.92 -21.29
C ASP A 211 -2.67 -16.46 -21.12
N ASP A 212 -2.39 -16.99 -19.91
CA ASP A 212 -2.64 -18.37 -19.54
C ASP A 212 -4.12 -18.56 -19.15
N PRO A 213 -4.95 -19.26 -19.96
CA PRO A 213 -6.37 -19.39 -19.69
C PRO A 213 -6.71 -20.07 -18.36
N ALA A 214 -5.88 -21.03 -17.93
CA ALA A 214 -6.10 -21.75 -16.67
C ALA A 214 -5.78 -20.86 -15.46
N LEU A 215 -4.72 -20.07 -15.53
CA LEU A 215 -4.36 -19.13 -14.48
C LEU A 215 -5.34 -17.95 -14.46
N ARG A 216 -5.71 -17.40 -15.63
CA ARG A 216 -6.71 -16.33 -15.75
C ARG A 216 -8.03 -16.73 -15.06
N LYS A 217 -8.54 -17.93 -15.32
CA LYS A 217 -9.76 -18.43 -14.66
C LYS A 217 -9.64 -18.44 -13.13
N ARG A 218 -8.49 -18.81 -12.60
CA ARG A 218 -8.21 -18.78 -11.14
C ARG A 218 -8.14 -17.36 -10.61
N ILE A 219 -7.52 -16.43 -11.34
CA ILE A 219 -7.44 -15.01 -10.99
C ILE A 219 -8.84 -14.39 -10.96
N VAL A 220 -9.66 -14.64 -11.96
CA VAL A 220 -11.06 -14.16 -12.01
C VAL A 220 -11.85 -14.68 -10.81
N ALA A 221 -11.74 -15.98 -10.48
CA ALA A 221 -12.39 -16.56 -9.31
C ALA A 221 -11.90 -15.93 -7.98
N PHE A 222 -10.62 -15.62 -7.89
CA PHE A 222 -10.07 -14.94 -6.71
C PHE A 222 -10.57 -13.50 -6.60
N VAL A 223 -10.63 -12.74 -7.70
CA VAL A 223 -11.20 -11.38 -7.70
C VAL A 223 -12.68 -11.38 -7.31
N ARG A 224 -13.45 -12.40 -7.73
CA ARG A 224 -14.83 -12.59 -7.25
C ARG A 224 -14.89 -12.78 -5.72
N SER A 225 -13.96 -13.55 -5.18
CA SER A 225 -13.83 -13.73 -3.73
C SER A 225 -13.43 -12.44 -3.02
N LEU A 226 -12.58 -11.59 -3.64
CA LEU A 226 -12.24 -10.26 -3.12
C LEU A 226 -13.45 -9.31 -3.08
N ILE A 227 -14.30 -9.31 -4.10
CA ILE A 227 -15.55 -8.52 -4.09
C ILE A 227 -16.43 -8.93 -2.90
N THR A 228 -16.54 -10.23 -2.66
CA THR A 228 -17.31 -10.76 -1.51
C THR A 228 -16.64 -10.40 -0.18
N ALA A 229 -15.31 -10.53 -0.09
CA ALA A 229 -14.55 -10.16 1.11
C ALA A 229 -14.72 -8.68 1.44
N ALA A 230 -14.56 -7.79 0.46
CA ALA A 230 -14.74 -6.35 0.63
C ALA A 230 -16.14 -5.99 1.15
N ARG A 231 -17.18 -6.64 0.62
CA ARG A 231 -18.56 -6.48 1.10
C ARG A 231 -18.71 -6.95 2.55
N ARG A 232 -18.16 -8.12 2.89
CA ARG A 232 -18.23 -8.64 4.27
C ARG A 232 -17.52 -7.73 5.27
N LEU A 233 -16.33 -7.22 4.94
CA LEU A 233 -15.58 -6.34 5.83
C LEU A 233 -16.25 -5.01 6.11
N ARG A 234 -17.12 -4.52 5.21
CA ARG A 234 -17.93 -3.32 5.46
C ARG A 234 -19.08 -3.57 6.45
N VAL A 235 -19.60 -4.79 6.51
CA VAL A 235 -20.71 -5.17 7.38
C VAL A 235 -20.22 -5.78 8.70
N GLU A 236 -19.12 -6.52 8.65
CA GLU A 236 -18.52 -7.27 9.74
C GLU A 236 -17.04 -6.92 9.89
N PRO A 237 -16.67 -5.68 10.28
CA PRO A 237 -15.27 -5.22 10.31
C PRO A 237 -14.40 -6.04 11.27
N GLU A 238 -14.97 -6.68 12.29
CA GLU A 238 -14.27 -7.53 13.26
C GLU A 238 -13.57 -8.73 12.60
N LEU A 239 -14.06 -9.20 11.48
CA LEU A 239 -13.38 -10.25 10.70
C LEU A 239 -12.01 -9.76 10.24
N GLY A 240 -11.98 -8.54 9.70
CA GLY A 240 -10.74 -7.90 9.26
C GLY A 240 -9.79 -7.61 10.42
N TRP A 241 -10.30 -7.06 11.53
CA TRP A 241 -9.46 -6.75 12.69
C TRP A 241 -8.70 -7.98 13.19
N ARG A 242 -9.40 -9.10 13.39
CA ARG A 242 -8.78 -10.35 13.87
C ARG A 242 -7.75 -10.90 12.90
N LEU A 243 -8.05 -10.88 11.59
CA LEU A 243 -7.14 -11.38 10.58
C LEU A 243 -5.86 -10.55 10.51
N VAL A 244 -6.00 -9.22 10.45
CA VAL A 244 -4.86 -8.31 10.36
C VAL A 244 -4.04 -8.32 11.66
N ALA A 245 -4.68 -8.19 12.82
CA ALA A 245 -3.99 -8.21 14.10
C ALA A 245 -3.13 -9.46 14.27
N LYS A 246 -3.67 -10.64 13.91
CA LYS A 246 -2.94 -11.91 13.95
C LYS A 246 -1.79 -11.96 12.94
N THR A 247 -2.02 -11.50 11.71
CA THR A 247 -1.04 -11.64 10.62
C THR A 247 0.10 -10.63 10.74
N ALA A 248 -0.22 -9.40 11.16
CA ALA A 248 0.74 -8.30 11.31
C ALA A 248 1.34 -8.20 12.73
N GLU A 249 0.96 -9.11 13.64
CA GLU A 249 1.36 -9.09 15.05
C GLU A 249 1.09 -7.74 15.74
N LEU A 250 -0.09 -7.16 15.44
CA LEU A 250 -0.55 -5.89 15.98
C LEU A 250 -1.53 -6.13 17.14
N ASP A 251 -1.55 -5.20 18.08
CA ASP A 251 -2.61 -5.17 19.09
C ASP A 251 -3.96 -4.77 18.47
N ASN A 252 -5.04 -5.32 19.01
CA ASN A 252 -6.39 -5.08 18.49
C ASN A 252 -6.82 -3.60 18.64
N ALA A 253 -6.33 -2.87 19.63
CA ALA A 253 -6.69 -1.48 19.85
C ALA A 253 -6.14 -0.60 18.72
N THR A 254 -4.88 -0.79 18.34
CA THR A 254 -4.26 -0.10 17.21
C THR A 254 -5.02 -0.39 15.90
N VAL A 255 -5.33 -1.67 15.61
CA VAL A 255 -6.07 -2.03 14.39
C VAL A 255 -7.46 -1.37 14.37
N ARG A 256 -8.20 -1.43 15.48
CA ARG A 256 -9.53 -0.82 15.59
C ARG A 256 -9.49 0.70 15.46
N ALA A 257 -8.47 1.36 15.98
CA ALA A 257 -8.31 2.81 15.90
C ALA A 257 -8.00 3.27 14.47
N ALA A 258 -7.18 2.51 13.72
CA ALA A 258 -6.83 2.81 12.35
C ALA A 258 -7.93 2.41 11.33
N TRP A 259 -8.77 1.45 11.66
CA TRP A 259 -9.75 0.87 10.72
C TRP A 259 -10.72 1.86 10.07
N PRO A 260 -11.25 2.89 10.77
CA PRO A 260 -12.18 3.85 10.18
C PRO A 260 -11.61 4.66 9.00
N TYR A 261 -10.29 4.70 8.85
CA TYR A 261 -9.64 5.38 7.72
C TYR A 261 -9.67 4.54 6.43
N PHE A 262 -10.01 3.24 6.51
CA PHE A 262 -10.00 2.34 5.36
C PHE A 262 -11.35 2.22 4.69
N ASN A 263 -11.33 2.32 3.37
CA ASN A 263 -12.42 1.90 2.50
C ASN A 263 -11.99 0.66 1.71
N TYR A 264 -12.85 -0.34 1.67
CA TYR A 264 -12.67 -1.55 0.84
C TYR A 264 -13.69 -1.50 -0.30
N PRO A 265 -13.35 -0.90 -1.46
CA PRO A 265 -14.33 -0.55 -2.49
C PRO A 265 -14.94 -1.76 -3.19
N GLY A 266 -14.20 -2.89 -3.26
CA GLY A 266 -14.67 -4.09 -3.95
C GLY A 266 -14.75 -3.92 -5.46
N THR A 267 -13.88 -3.08 -6.03
CA THR A 267 -13.86 -2.73 -7.46
C THR A 267 -12.44 -2.32 -7.89
N LEU A 268 -12.27 -1.99 -9.15
CA LEU A 268 -11.13 -1.23 -9.66
C LEU A 268 -11.51 0.26 -9.60
N ALA A 269 -10.68 1.09 -8.98
CA ALA A 269 -10.99 2.51 -8.78
C ALA A 269 -11.16 3.23 -10.13
N ALA A 270 -12.24 3.94 -10.29
CA ALA A 270 -12.58 4.61 -11.55
C ALA A 270 -11.62 5.76 -11.87
N ASP A 271 -11.06 6.39 -10.84
CA ASP A 271 -10.11 7.51 -10.93
C ASP A 271 -8.64 7.06 -10.99
N LEU A 272 -8.37 5.76 -11.09
CA LEU A 272 -7.01 5.21 -11.00
C LEU A 272 -6.06 5.81 -12.05
N LEU A 273 -6.55 6.03 -13.27
CA LEU A 273 -5.74 6.65 -14.33
C LEU A 273 -5.40 8.10 -14.01
N ASP A 274 -6.31 8.86 -13.41
CA ASP A 274 -6.07 10.25 -13.00
C ASP A 274 -5.08 10.31 -11.82
N VAL A 275 -5.14 9.32 -10.92
CA VAL A 275 -4.13 9.15 -9.86
C VAL A 275 -2.75 8.89 -10.48
N PHE A 276 -2.66 8.02 -11.49
CA PHE A 276 -1.40 7.75 -12.18
C PHE A 276 -0.83 9.01 -12.85
N GLU A 277 -1.66 9.80 -13.53
CA GLU A 277 -1.22 11.06 -14.15
C GLU A 277 -0.69 12.08 -13.14
N ARG A 278 -1.32 12.18 -11.98
CA ARG A 278 -0.85 13.09 -10.92
C ARG A 278 0.50 12.66 -10.34
N GLN A 279 0.75 11.35 -10.23
CA GLN A 279 1.98 10.83 -9.63
C GLN A 279 3.14 10.68 -10.63
N GLU A 280 2.84 10.43 -11.89
CA GLU A 280 3.86 10.11 -12.90
C GLU A 280 4.97 11.18 -13.03
N PRO A 281 4.70 12.50 -13.03
CA PRO A 281 5.75 13.51 -13.09
C PRO A 281 6.69 13.45 -11.87
N TRP A 282 6.14 13.17 -10.70
CA TRP A 282 6.94 13.01 -9.49
C TRP A 282 7.80 11.74 -9.55
N ILE A 283 7.22 10.61 -9.94
CA ILE A 283 7.93 9.34 -10.12
C ILE A 283 9.04 9.49 -11.15
N ALA A 284 8.74 10.09 -12.31
CA ALA A 284 9.68 10.29 -13.39
C ALA A 284 10.90 11.11 -12.94
N ARG A 285 10.66 12.20 -12.19
CA ARG A 285 11.72 13.03 -11.61
C ARG A 285 12.60 12.24 -10.65
N THR A 286 12.00 11.44 -9.74
CA THR A 286 12.76 10.62 -8.78
C THR A 286 13.56 9.50 -9.45
N GLN A 287 13.19 9.11 -10.66
CA GLN A 287 13.88 8.09 -11.46
C GLN A 287 14.77 8.68 -12.56
N GLY A 288 14.91 10.01 -12.66
CA GLY A 288 15.75 10.67 -13.66
C GLY A 288 15.31 10.44 -15.10
N ARG A 289 14.01 10.32 -15.38
CA ARG A 289 13.44 10.05 -16.70
C ARG A 289 12.33 11.03 -17.08
N ALA A 290 11.92 11.01 -18.34
CA ALA A 290 10.73 11.73 -18.79
C ALA A 290 9.44 11.03 -18.29
N PRO A 291 8.38 11.80 -17.99
CA PRO A 291 7.09 11.23 -17.63
C PRO A 291 6.44 10.52 -18.82
N ARG A 292 5.72 9.44 -18.53
CA ARG A 292 4.93 8.69 -19.53
C ARG A 292 3.64 9.44 -19.88
N THR A 293 3.14 9.19 -21.08
CA THR A 293 1.86 9.74 -21.53
C THR A 293 0.67 9.04 -20.85
N ARG A 294 -0.49 9.73 -20.77
CA ARG A 294 -1.74 9.13 -20.30
C ARG A 294 -2.06 7.81 -21.00
N ALA A 295 -1.85 7.73 -22.30
CA ALA A 295 -2.08 6.53 -23.08
C ALA A 295 -1.16 5.37 -22.68
N ALA A 296 0.09 5.64 -22.31
CA ALA A 296 1.00 4.63 -21.81
C ALA A 296 0.59 4.14 -20.41
N LEU A 297 0.14 5.05 -19.54
CA LEU A 297 -0.36 4.72 -18.20
C LEU A 297 -1.66 3.92 -18.26
N ALA A 298 -2.57 4.26 -19.17
CA ALA A 298 -3.84 3.55 -19.36
C ALA A 298 -3.65 2.07 -19.71
N ARG A 299 -2.57 1.71 -20.40
CA ARG A 299 -2.26 0.31 -20.75
C ARG A 299 -1.93 -0.57 -19.53
N LEU A 300 -1.60 0.04 -18.41
CA LEU A 300 -1.33 -0.69 -17.16
C LEU A 300 -2.62 -1.17 -16.48
N ILE A 301 -3.77 -0.59 -16.82
CA ILE A 301 -5.06 -0.91 -16.20
C ILE A 301 -5.78 -1.97 -17.06
N ASP A 302 -6.17 -3.09 -16.42
CA ASP A 302 -6.96 -4.14 -17.05
C ASP A 302 -8.25 -4.40 -16.26
N ASP A 303 -9.36 -3.87 -16.72
CA ASP A 303 -10.68 -4.04 -16.12
C ASP A 303 -11.40 -5.33 -16.55
N THR A 304 -10.84 -6.07 -17.50
CA THR A 304 -11.47 -7.29 -18.03
C THR A 304 -11.67 -8.35 -16.95
N ILE A 305 -10.69 -8.49 -16.05
CA ILE A 305 -10.76 -9.42 -14.92
C ILE A 305 -11.93 -9.09 -13.99
N LEU A 306 -12.10 -7.80 -13.67
CA LEU A 306 -13.22 -7.35 -12.83
C LEU A 306 -14.57 -7.59 -13.53
N ARG A 307 -14.67 -7.31 -14.83
CA ARG A 307 -15.89 -7.55 -15.61
C ARG A 307 -16.25 -9.05 -15.64
N GLU A 308 -15.28 -9.92 -15.88
CA GLU A 308 -15.48 -11.38 -15.84
C GLU A 308 -15.87 -11.87 -14.43
N ALA A 309 -15.25 -11.31 -13.38
CA ALA A 309 -15.57 -11.67 -12.01
C ALA A 309 -17.02 -11.28 -11.61
N ARG A 310 -17.58 -10.24 -12.22
CA ARG A 310 -18.95 -9.77 -11.97
C ARG A 310 -20.00 -10.49 -12.82
N ALA A 311 -19.62 -11.03 -13.97
CA ALA A 311 -20.54 -11.68 -14.92
C ALA A 311 -20.94 -13.12 -14.51
N GLY A 312 -20.24 -13.74 -13.59
CA GLY A 312 -20.50 -15.10 -13.10
C GLY A 312 -20.69 -15.15 -11.59
#